data_6292eb7b03074e4553ca41a77c53a50d
#
_entry.id   6292eb7b03074e4553ca41a77c53a50d
#
_cell.length_a   1.000
_cell.length_b   1.000
_cell.length_c   1.000
_cell.angle_alpha   90.00
_cell.angle_beta   90.00
_cell.angle_gamma   90.00
#
_symmetry.space_group_name_H-M   'P 1'
#
loop_
_entity.id
_entity.type
_entity.pdbx_description
1 polymer ?
#
loop_
_entity_poly.entity_id
_entity_poly.type
_entity_poly.pdbx_seq_one_letter_code
_entity_poly.pdbx_strand_id
1 'polypeptide(L)'
;MSTPSSRKTAITPVHNSPRDGAGPTDDGGDPQQQVREPEALDPTQQVWMARTTLLILNLLLLLGNLIHLFADEPHEPSHPIFSRPAWNGDYDESHIEILGHVQLVAATIMLLFLWITRHAAVYGVWALVILAITVDDLLQIHERGGAVLVSALGLPAVAGLWPQDLGELLVWAAMAFVLGIVLVIGHLRAPRYAGGDFWLLAGLVAFLAMFGVGVDQLHVIVEPHVPPLAGTALALLETSGELVFMTLIVLAVHQMAIRPKMPLRSAPRHPGNLSR
;
A
#
# COMPACT_ATOMS: atom_id res chain seq x y z
N MET A 1 33.06 -40.74 -39.07
CA MET A 1 31.82 -41.54 -39.10
C MET A 1 30.70 -40.53 -39.16
N SER A 2 30.33 -40.12 -40.31
CA SER A 2 29.12 -40.44 -41.09
C SER A 2 27.91 -39.66 -40.67
N THR A 3 27.66 -38.54 -41.32
CA THR A 3 26.35 -37.88 -41.52
C THR A 3 25.43 -38.74 -42.41
N PRO A 4 24.14 -38.62 -42.28
CA PRO A 4 23.31 -38.39 -43.46
C PRO A 4 22.27 -37.27 -43.25
N SER A 5 22.19 -36.31 -44.13
CA SER A 5 21.48 -36.26 -45.43
C SER A 5 19.97 -36.00 -45.33
N SER A 6 19.67 -34.79 -45.67
CA SER A 6 18.43 -34.17 -46.07
C SER A 6 17.57 -34.99 -47.07
N ARG A 7 16.22 -34.92 -46.91
CA ARG A 7 15.29 -35.13 -48.01
C ARG A 7 14.22 -34.04 -48.00
N LYS A 8 14.28 -33.17 -49.01
CA LYS A 8 13.19 -32.29 -49.45
C LYS A 8 12.13 -33.13 -50.20
N THR A 9 10.88 -32.99 -49.81
CA THR A 9 9.77 -33.51 -50.61
C THR A 9 8.99 -32.31 -51.13
N ALA A 10 8.99 -32.19 -52.45
CA ALA A 10 8.18 -31.24 -53.21
C ALA A 10 6.77 -31.80 -53.34
N ILE A 11 5.77 -30.97 -53.11
CA ILE A 11 4.38 -31.29 -53.36
C ILE A 11 3.86 -30.36 -54.50
N THR A 12 3.41 -30.98 -55.53
CA THR A 12 2.85 -30.44 -56.79
C THR A 12 1.47 -29.79 -56.53
N PRO A 13 1.11 -28.74 -57.27
CA PRO A 13 -0.22 -28.13 -57.15
C PRO A 13 -1.26 -28.91 -57.97
N VAL A 14 -2.39 -29.16 -57.33
CA VAL A 14 -3.58 -29.73 -58.00
C VAL A 14 -4.44 -28.60 -58.53
N HIS A 15 -4.62 -28.61 -59.81
CA HIS A 15 -5.52 -27.77 -60.60
C HIS A 15 -6.95 -28.28 -60.40
N ASN A 16 -7.91 -27.43 -60.03
CA ASN A 16 -9.30 -27.78 -60.09
C ASN A 16 -10.09 -26.67 -60.79
N SER A 17 -10.78 -27.11 -61.80
CA SER A 17 -11.67 -26.39 -62.71
C SER A 17 -12.94 -25.85 -62.05
N PRO A 18 -13.58 -24.87 -62.70
CA PRO A 18 -14.78 -24.23 -62.19
C PRO A 18 -16.04 -25.09 -62.44
N ARG A 19 -16.94 -25.09 -61.49
CA ARG A 19 -18.33 -25.54 -61.67
C ARG A 19 -19.25 -24.34 -61.51
N ASP A 20 -19.90 -24.04 -62.63
CA ASP A 20 -21.04 -23.13 -62.78
C ASP A 20 -22.29 -23.66 -62.04
N GLY A 21 -23.06 -22.73 -61.48
CA GLY A 21 -24.48 -22.84 -61.35
C GLY A 21 -25.05 -23.23 -60.05
N ALA A 22 -25.61 -22.23 -59.32
CA ALA A 22 -26.99 -22.34 -58.79
C ALA A 22 -27.29 -21.07 -57.94
N GLY A 23 -28.51 -20.64 -58.10
CA GLY A 23 -29.06 -19.36 -57.73
C GLY A 23 -29.06 -18.86 -56.30
N PRO A 24 -29.56 -17.63 -56.09
CA PRO A 24 -29.56 -17.01 -54.80
C PRO A 24 -30.69 -17.61 -53.93
N THR A 25 -30.32 -18.38 -52.95
CA THR A 25 -31.19 -18.66 -51.81
C THR A 25 -31.03 -17.48 -50.85
N ASP A 26 -32.11 -16.70 -50.80
CA ASP A 26 -32.36 -15.66 -49.81
C ASP A 26 -32.54 -16.33 -48.44
N ASP A 27 -31.42 -16.68 -47.80
CA ASP A 27 -31.40 -17.09 -46.39
C ASP A 27 -31.39 -15.83 -45.59
N GLY A 28 -32.57 -15.44 -45.11
CA GLY A 28 -32.78 -14.46 -44.04
C GLY A 28 -32.01 -14.87 -42.79
N GLY A 29 -30.70 -14.76 -42.86
CA GLY A 29 -29.80 -14.93 -41.71
C GLY A 29 -30.13 -13.86 -40.71
N ASP A 30 -30.79 -14.30 -39.65
CA ASP A 30 -30.96 -13.61 -38.37
C ASP A 30 -29.65 -12.86 -38.05
N PRO A 31 -29.66 -11.51 -37.89
CA PRO A 31 -28.45 -10.81 -37.48
C PRO A 31 -28.11 -11.31 -36.10
N GLN A 32 -27.25 -12.34 -36.04
CA GLN A 32 -26.65 -12.78 -34.76
C GLN A 32 -26.19 -11.51 -34.08
N GLN A 33 -26.92 -11.15 -33.05
CA GLN A 33 -26.49 -10.19 -32.07
C GLN A 33 -25.11 -10.68 -31.57
N GLN A 34 -24.05 -10.17 -32.22
CA GLN A 34 -22.73 -10.26 -31.65
C GLN A 34 -22.84 -9.61 -30.28
N VAL A 35 -23.01 -10.46 -29.23
CA VAL A 35 -22.80 -10.06 -27.85
C VAL A 35 -21.36 -9.57 -27.84
N ARG A 36 -21.18 -8.24 -27.93
CA ARG A 36 -19.87 -7.62 -27.74
C ARG A 36 -19.43 -8.02 -26.35
N GLU A 37 -18.47 -8.92 -26.27
CA GLU A 37 -17.76 -9.13 -25.02
C GLU A 37 -17.31 -7.75 -24.52
N PRO A 38 -17.53 -7.44 -23.23
CA PRO A 38 -17.09 -6.15 -22.70
C PRO A 38 -15.58 -6.05 -22.95
N GLU A 39 -15.19 -5.04 -23.69
CA GLU A 39 -13.79 -4.78 -24.03
C GLU A 39 -13.00 -4.64 -22.73
N ALA A 40 -12.05 -5.56 -22.51
CA ALA A 40 -11.24 -5.56 -21.29
C ALA A 40 -10.48 -4.24 -21.20
N LEU A 41 -10.64 -3.53 -20.10
CA LEU A 41 -9.96 -2.26 -19.87
C LEU A 41 -8.44 -2.41 -20.02
N ASP A 42 -7.82 -1.44 -20.68
CA ASP A 42 -6.36 -1.33 -20.77
C ASP A 42 -5.75 -1.37 -19.35
N PRO A 43 -4.69 -2.16 -19.11
CA PRO A 43 -4.00 -2.22 -17.81
C PRO A 43 -3.67 -0.85 -17.22
N THR A 44 -3.32 0.14 -18.07
CA THR A 44 -3.07 1.52 -17.62
C THR A 44 -4.33 2.17 -17.05
N GLN A 45 -5.47 1.96 -17.67
CA GLN A 45 -6.77 2.47 -17.20
C GLN A 45 -7.18 1.81 -15.89
N GLN A 46 -6.98 0.50 -15.75
CA GLN A 46 -7.28 -0.22 -14.51
C GLN A 46 -6.45 0.34 -13.33
N VAL A 47 -5.16 0.58 -13.54
CA VAL A 47 -4.27 1.17 -12.53
C VAL A 47 -4.73 2.58 -12.15
N TRP A 48 -5.06 3.40 -13.14
CA TRP A 48 -5.54 4.76 -12.90
C TRP A 48 -6.86 4.76 -12.14
N MET A 49 -7.81 3.92 -12.53
CA MET A 49 -9.09 3.78 -11.84
C MET A 49 -8.92 3.34 -10.38
N ALA A 50 -8.09 2.33 -10.12
CA ALA A 50 -7.84 1.85 -8.75
C ALA A 50 -7.27 2.97 -7.84
N ARG A 51 -6.31 3.74 -8.34
CA ARG A 51 -5.74 4.88 -7.61
C ARG A 51 -6.76 5.98 -7.35
N THR A 52 -7.52 6.35 -8.38
CA THR A 52 -8.54 7.39 -8.26
C THR A 52 -9.64 6.97 -7.29
N THR A 53 -10.10 5.72 -7.35
CA THR A 53 -11.09 5.18 -6.42
C THR A 53 -10.58 5.23 -4.98
N LEU A 54 -9.31 4.85 -4.74
CA LEU A 54 -8.71 4.92 -3.41
C LEU A 54 -8.64 6.35 -2.88
N LEU A 55 -8.20 7.30 -3.71
CA LEU A 55 -8.13 8.71 -3.32
C LEU A 55 -9.53 9.31 -3.04
N ILE A 56 -10.53 8.97 -3.85
CA ILE A 56 -11.92 9.39 -3.62
C ILE A 56 -12.44 8.81 -2.30
N LEU A 57 -12.21 7.54 -2.05
CA LEU A 57 -12.64 6.88 -0.81
C LEU A 57 -12.01 7.55 0.42
N ASN A 58 -10.71 7.81 0.40
CA ASN A 58 -10.03 8.55 1.47
C ASN A 58 -10.64 9.94 1.69
N LEU A 59 -10.86 10.68 0.61
CA LEU A 59 -11.47 12.02 0.68
C LEU A 59 -12.87 11.96 1.29
N LEU A 60 -13.69 10.98 0.91
CA LEU A 60 -15.03 10.80 1.45
C LEU A 60 -15.01 10.46 2.95
N LEU A 61 -14.07 9.63 3.39
CA LEU A 61 -13.94 9.29 4.82
C LEU A 61 -13.44 10.48 5.64
N LEU A 62 -12.44 11.22 5.15
CA LEU A 62 -11.98 12.45 5.81
C LEU A 62 -13.10 13.52 5.88
N LEU A 63 -13.91 13.63 4.83
CA LEU A 63 -15.07 14.52 4.85
C LEU A 63 -16.12 14.05 5.85
N GLY A 64 -16.37 12.74 5.96
CA GLY A 64 -17.27 12.16 6.95
C GLY A 64 -16.79 12.43 8.38
N ASN A 65 -15.50 12.27 8.66
CA ASN A 65 -14.89 12.62 9.94
C ASN A 65 -15.04 14.12 10.23
N LEU A 66 -14.75 14.98 9.27
CA LEU A 66 -14.89 16.42 9.41
C LEU A 66 -16.35 16.80 9.73
N ILE A 67 -17.32 16.20 9.04
CA ILE A 67 -18.74 16.42 9.32
C ILE A 67 -19.07 15.95 10.75
N HIS A 68 -18.58 14.79 11.17
CA HIS A 68 -18.77 14.27 12.53
C HIS A 68 -18.27 15.28 13.58
N LEU A 69 -17.03 15.74 13.45
CA LEU A 69 -16.40 16.65 14.42
C LEU A 69 -17.11 18.01 14.54
N PHE A 70 -17.77 18.49 13.47
CA PHE A 70 -18.49 19.79 13.49
C PHE A 70 -20.01 19.67 13.62
N ALA A 71 -20.59 18.48 13.45
CA ALA A 71 -22.03 18.26 13.52
C ALA A 71 -22.52 17.71 14.87
N ASP A 72 -21.61 17.31 15.75
CA ASP A 72 -21.95 16.73 17.05
C ASP A 72 -22.22 17.83 18.09
N GLU A 73 -23.36 18.53 17.91
CA GLU A 73 -23.90 19.39 18.95
C GLU A 73 -24.51 18.53 20.07
N PRO A 74 -24.21 18.79 21.36
CA PRO A 74 -24.55 17.91 22.48
C PRO A 74 -26.03 17.61 22.69
N HIS A 75 -26.94 18.27 22.00
CA HIS A 75 -28.38 18.28 22.34
C HIS A 75 -29.32 17.78 21.26
N GLU A 76 -28.94 17.77 20.00
CA GLU A 76 -29.69 17.13 18.90
C GLU A 76 -28.74 16.72 17.77
N PRO A 77 -28.57 15.41 17.49
CA PRO A 77 -27.76 14.99 16.36
C PRO A 77 -28.44 15.44 15.06
N SER A 78 -27.89 16.48 14.44
CA SER A 78 -28.43 17.05 13.18
C SER A 78 -28.34 16.04 12.02
N HIS A 79 -27.50 15.02 12.15
CA HIS A 79 -27.28 13.97 11.13
C HIS A 79 -27.08 12.58 11.74
N PRO A 80 -28.13 11.71 11.80
CA PRO A 80 -28.08 10.42 12.50
C PRO A 80 -27.05 9.43 11.93
N ILE A 81 -26.52 9.66 10.72
CA ILE A 81 -25.50 8.81 10.11
C ILE A 81 -24.11 9.20 10.63
N PHE A 82 -23.80 10.49 10.65
CA PHE A 82 -22.47 11.02 11.01
C PHE A 82 -22.26 11.20 12.52
N SER A 83 -23.30 11.09 13.35
CA SER A 83 -23.15 11.10 14.81
C SER A 83 -22.68 9.77 15.43
N ARG A 84 -22.41 8.75 14.60
CA ARG A 84 -21.87 7.47 15.09
C ARG A 84 -20.37 7.59 15.36
N PRO A 85 -19.84 7.02 16.48
CA PRO A 85 -18.41 7.07 16.83
C PRO A 85 -17.50 6.55 15.72
N ALA A 86 -17.96 5.59 14.90
CA ALA A 86 -17.19 5.03 13.78
C ALA A 86 -16.77 6.08 12.72
N TRP A 87 -17.32 7.31 12.75
CA TRP A 87 -16.87 8.40 11.90
C TRP A 87 -15.79 9.27 12.53
N ASN A 88 -15.59 9.16 13.85
CA ASN A 88 -14.52 9.87 14.53
C ASN A 88 -13.20 9.11 14.33
N GLY A 89 -12.22 9.74 13.70
CA GLY A 89 -10.92 9.17 13.43
C GLY A 89 -10.05 8.90 14.66
N ASP A 90 -10.38 9.55 15.81
CA ASP A 90 -9.66 9.35 17.07
C ASP A 90 -10.13 8.10 17.84
N TYR A 91 -11.16 7.42 17.36
CA TYR A 91 -11.66 6.19 17.98
C TYR A 91 -11.15 4.95 17.27
N ASP A 92 -10.77 3.97 18.03
CA ASP A 92 -10.47 2.63 17.55
C ASP A 92 -11.65 2.06 16.74
N GLU A 93 -11.33 1.27 15.72
CA GLU A 93 -12.29 0.70 14.78
C GLU A 93 -13.08 1.74 13.96
N SER A 94 -12.57 2.97 13.85
CA SER A 94 -13.14 3.98 12.96
C SER A 94 -13.07 3.55 11.50
N HIS A 95 -13.95 4.09 10.66
CA HIS A 95 -13.91 3.81 9.21
C HIS A 95 -12.59 4.23 8.56
N ILE A 96 -11.95 5.28 9.08
CA ILE A 96 -10.65 5.78 8.60
C ILE A 96 -9.55 4.79 8.95
N GLU A 97 -9.50 4.37 10.19
CA GLU A 97 -8.51 3.41 10.68
C GLU A 97 -8.62 2.05 9.96
N ILE A 98 -9.85 1.51 9.84
CA ILE A 98 -10.08 0.25 9.10
C ILE A 98 -9.58 0.37 7.66
N LEU A 99 -9.85 1.49 6.95
CA LEU A 99 -9.35 1.67 5.60
C LEU A 99 -7.82 1.77 5.58
N GLY A 100 -7.22 2.47 6.54
CA GLY A 100 -5.77 2.57 6.71
C GLY A 100 -5.12 1.20 6.85
N HIS A 101 -5.64 0.35 7.75
CA HIS A 101 -5.18 -1.03 7.93
C HIS A 101 -5.31 -1.88 6.67
N VAL A 102 -6.43 -1.80 5.96
CA VAL A 102 -6.61 -2.49 4.66
C VAL A 102 -5.56 -2.06 3.65
N GLN A 103 -5.21 -0.77 3.61
CA GLN A 103 -4.16 -0.25 2.74
C GLN A 103 -2.77 -0.79 3.12
N LEU A 104 -2.42 -0.81 4.41
CA LEU A 104 -1.13 -1.34 4.88
C LEU A 104 -1.01 -2.86 4.66
N VAL A 105 -2.09 -3.62 4.86
CA VAL A 105 -2.14 -5.05 4.52
C VAL A 105 -1.94 -5.27 3.02
N ALA A 106 -2.59 -4.48 2.17
CA ALA A 106 -2.40 -4.55 0.73
C ALA A 106 -0.94 -4.21 0.33
N ALA A 107 -0.33 -3.19 0.94
CA ALA A 107 1.08 -2.85 0.74
C ALA A 107 2.00 -4.00 1.15
N THR A 108 1.74 -4.62 2.31
CA THR A 108 2.48 -5.79 2.81
C THR A 108 2.45 -6.94 1.81
N ILE A 109 1.25 -7.30 1.31
CA ILE A 109 1.08 -8.38 0.32
C ILE A 109 1.86 -8.06 -0.97
N MET A 110 1.76 -6.83 -1.47
CA MET A 110 2.50 -6.41 -2.67
C MET A 110 4.01 -6.44 -2.46
N LEU A 111 4.52 -6.05 -1.29
CA LEU A 111 5.94 -6.14 -0.95
C LEU A 111 6.44 -7.58 -0.85
N LEU A 112 5.65 -8.49 -0.28
CA LEU A 112 5.95 -9.93 -0.28
C LEU A 112 6.00 -10.48 -1.71
N PHE A 113 5.06 -10.09 -2.56
CA PHE A 113 5.08 -10.43 -3.99
C PHE A 113 6.34 -9.91 -4.68
N LEU A 114 6.74 -8.66 -4.42
CA LEU A 114 7.99 -8.09 -4.94
C LEU A 114 9.22 -8.84 -4.44
N TRP A 115 9.25 -9.22 -3.17
CA TRP A 115 10.34 -10.03 -2.61
C TRP A 115 10.49 -11.36 -3.35
N ILE A 116 9.38 -12.08 -3.51
CA ILE A 116 9.37 -13.38 -4.19
C ILE A 116 9.77 -13.24 -5.67
N THR A 117 9.23 -12.25 -6.37
CA THR A 117 9.41 -12.13 -7.83
C THR A 117 10.71 -11.46 -8.25
N ARG A 118 11.27 -10.58 -7.41
CA ARG A 118 12.52 -9.85 -7.67
C ARG A 118 13.72 -10.41 -6.93
N HIS A 119 13.51 -11.36 -6.01
CA HIS A 119 14.55 -11.96 -5.15
C HIS A 119 15.39 -10.92 -4.40
N ALA A 120 14.79 -9.79 -4.02
CA ALA A 120 15.44 -8.71 -3.30
C ALA A 120 14.94 -8.64 -1.87
N ALA A 121 15.78 -9.04 -0.91
CA ALA A 121 15.44 -9.13 0.52
C ALA A 121 14.90 -7.82 1.11
N VAL A 122 15.27 -6.68 0.55
CA VAL A 122 14.82 -5.35 0.99
C VAL A 122 13.28 -5.21 0.97
N TYR A 123 12.61 -5.80 -0.01
CA TYR A 123 11.14 -5.78 -0.06
C TYR A 123 10.51 -6.66 1.03
N GLY A 124 11.13 -7.81 1.34
CA GLY A 124 10.70 -8.66 2.46
C GLY A 124 10.89 -7.99 3.81
N VAL A 125 11.97 -7.25 3.98
CA VAL A 125 12.22 -6.45 5.19
C VAL A 125 11.17 -5.34 5.33
N TRP A 126 10.86 -4.62 4.27
CA TRP A 126 9.80 -3.61 4.30
C TRP A 126 8.41 -4.21 4.53
N ALA A 127 8.13 -5.39 3.98
CA ALA A 127 6.90 -6.12 4.28
C ALA A 127 6.78 -6.43 5.79
N LEU A 128 7.89 -6.88 6.40
CA LEU A 128 7.94 -7.13 7.84
C LEU A 128 7.71 -5.86 8.67
N VAL A 129 8.31 -4.73 8.28
CA VAL A 129 8.14 -3.45 8.98
C VAL A 129 6.69 -2.97 8.92
N ILE A 130 6.09 -2.94 7.72
CA ILE A 130 4.70 -2.49 7.57
C ILE A 130 3.74 -3.45 8.26
N LEU A 131 3.98 -4.76 8.19
CA LEU A 131 3.19 -5.74 8.91
C LEU A 131 3.29 -5.56 10.43
N ALA A 132 4.50 -5.29 10.95
CA ALA A 132 4.70 -5.07 12.38
C ALA A 132 3.95 -3.84 12.88
N ILE A 133 3.99 -2.72 12.13
CA ILE A 133 3.21 -1.51 12.44
C ILE A 133 1.71 -1.84 12.44
N THR A 134 1.21 -2.49 11.37
CA THR A 134 -0.22 -2.84 11.25
C THR A 134 -0.68 -3.77 12.37
N VAL A 135 0.13 -4.75 12.76
CA VAL A 135 -0.21 -5.71 13.83
C VAL A 135 -0.15 -5.04 15.20
N ASP A 136 0.82 -4.15 15.42
CA ASP A 136 0.93 -3.40 16.65
C ASP A 136 -0.33 -2.56 16.90
N ASP A 137 -0.76 -1.84 15.88
CA ASP A 137 -1.94 -0.98 15.91
C ASP A 137 -3.24 -1.81 16.09
N LEU A 138 -3.50 -2.79 15.21
CA LEU A 138 -4.66 -3.68 15.30
C LEU A 138 -4.78 -4.44 16.63
N LEU A 139 -3.68 -4.77 17.26
CA LEU A 139 -3.66 -5.52 18.53
C LEU A 139 -3.38 -4.62 19.74
N GLN A 140 -3.21 -3.32 19.54
CA GLN A 140 -2.87 -2.35 20.59
C GLN A 140 -1.68 -2.82 21.43
N ILE A 141 -0.61 -3.33 20.76
CA ILE A 141 0.54 -3.93 21.47
C ILE A 141 1.28 -2.84 22.26
N HIS A 142 1.44 -1.65 21.67
CA HIS A 142 2.08 -0.51 22.35
C HIS A 142 1.30 -0.08 23.60
N GLU A 143 -0.02 0.01 23.55
CA GLU A 143 -0.85 0.38 24.70
C GLU A 143 -0.76 -0.65 25.83
N ARG A 144 -0.98 -1.93 25.48
CA ARG A 144 -0.89 -3.04 26.46
C ARG A 144 0.51 -3.18 27.01
N GLY A 145 1.52 -3.05 26.15
CA GLY A 145 2.93 -3.04 26.52
C GLY A 145 3.27 -1.86 27.41
N GLY A 146 2.76 -0.67 27.09
CA GLY A 146 2.87 0.55 27.89
C GLY A 146 2.32 0.35 29.30
N ALA A 147 1.11 -0.17 29.42
CA ALA A 147 0.48 -0.46 30.72
C ALA A 147 1.33 -1.43 31.57
N VAL A 148 1.91 -2.47 30.95
CA VAL A 148 2.82 -3.40 31.62
C VAL A 148 4.08 -2.69 32.11
N LEU A 149 4.70 -1.83 31.28
CA LEU A 149 5.90 -1.08 31.66
C LEU A 149 5.61 -0.09 32.79
N VAL A 150 4.48 0.63 32.74
CA VAL A 150 4.05 1.53 33.81
C VAL A 150 3.95 0.78 35.12
N SER A 151 3.28 -0.37 35.15
CA SER A 151 3.11 -1.16 36.38
C SER A 151 4.41 -1.78 36.88
N ALA A 152 5.29 -2.24 35.98
CA ALA A 152 6.55 -2.90 36.33
C ALA A 152 7.64 -1.95 36.77
N LEU A 153 7.72 -0.75 36.17
CA LEU A 153 8.80 0.22 36.40
C LEU A 153 8.38 1.41 37.28
N GLY A 154 7.06 1.54 37.57
CA GLY A 154 6.56 2.69 38.34
C GLY A 154 6.79 4.01 37.63
N LEU A 155 6.53 4.08 36.33
CA LEU A 155 6.80 5.26 35.49
C LEU A 155 6.05 6.48 36.04
N PRO A 156 6.71 7.64 36.22
CA PRO A 156 6.04 8.87 36.62
C PRO A 156 5.50 9.61 35.40
N ALA A 157 4.58 10.55 35.62
CA ALA A 157 4.25 11.56 34.63
C ALA A 157 5.45 12.48 34.37
N VAL A 158 5.80 12.75 33.13
CA VAL A 158 6.98 13.54 32.73
C VAL A 158 6.63 14.49 31.59
N ALA A 159 6.97 15.74 31.70
CA ALA A 159 6.85 16.76 30.63
C ALA A 159 5.45 16.88 30.00
N GLY A 160 4.39 16.66 30.78
CA GLY A 160 3.00 16.74 30.31
C GLY A 160 2.43 15.43 29.81
N LEU A 161 3.25 14.36 29.68
CA LEU A 161 2.80 13.03 29.35
C LEU A 161 2.34 12.29 30.61
N TRP A 162 1.29 11.53 30.48
CA TRP A 162 0.85 10.60 31.50
C TRP A 162 1.80 9.38 31.55
N PRO A 163 1.82 8.63 32.65
CA PRO A 163 2.62 7.41 32.74
C PRO A 163 2.36 6.43 31.59
N GLN A 164 1.12 6.31 31.16
CA GLN A 164 0.70 5.44 30.05
C GLN A 164 1.38 5.86 28.74
N ASP A 165 1.30 7.14 28.37
CA ASP A 165 1.89 7.67 27.13
C ASP A 165 3.41 7.45 27.10
N LEU A 166 4.07 7.63 28.26
CA LEU A 166 5.50 7.34 28.39
C LEU A 166 5.80 5.85 28.20
N GLY A 167 4.95 4.97 28.73
CA GLY A 167 5.03 3.52 28.55
C GLY A 167 4.92 3.13 27.09
N GLU A 168 3.95 3.69 26.36
CA GLU A 168 3.72 3.47 24.93
C GLU A 168 4.90 3.94 24.08
N LEU A 169 5.43 5.14 24.36
CA LEU A 169 6.63 5.65 23.71
C LEU A 169 7.83 4.73 23.89
N LEU A 170 8.00 4.11 25.05
CA LEU A 170 9.08 3.14 25.28
C LEU A 170 8.89 1.87 24.46
N VAL A 171 7.65 1.37 24.30
CA VAL A 171 7.35 0.23 23.43
C VAL A 171 7.63 0.60 21.97
N TRP A 172 7.16 1.76 21.50
CA TRP A 172 7.44 2.27 20.16
C TRP A 172 8.94 2.43 19.90
N ALA A 173 9.69 2.99 20.87
CA ALA A 173 11.14 3.13 20.76
C ALA A 173 11.84 1.77 20.66
N ALA A 174 11.43 0.79 21.46
CA ALA A 174 11.98 -0.56 21.40
C ALA A 174 11.69 -1.23 20.06
N MET A 175 10.45 -1.12 19.56
CA MET A 175 10.06 -1.65 18.26
C MET A 175 10.82 -0.96 17.13
N ALA A 176 10.90 0.37 17.12
CA ALA A 176 11.66 1.14 16.14
C ALA A 176 13.16 0.77 16.15
N PHE A 177 13.75 0.51 17.32
CA PHE A 177 15.12 0.06 17.42
C PHE A 177 15.34 -1.31 16.78
N VAL A 178 14.48 -2.28 17.08
CA VAL A 178 14.57 -3.64 16.51
C VAL A 178 14.34 -3.61 15.00
N LEU A 179 13.26 -2.95 14.54
CA LEU A 179 12.94 -2.84 13.12
C LEU A 179 14.01 -2.02 12.36
N GLY A 180 14.58 -0.99 13.01
CA GLY A 180 15.68 -0.20 12.48
C GLY A 180 16.93 -1.05 12.19
N ILE A 181 17.31 -1.95 13.11
CA ILE A 181 18.40 -2.90 12.86
C ILE A 181 18.10 -3.77 11.64
N VAL A 182 16.90 -4.32 11.55
CA VAL A 182 16.47 -5.17 10.43
C VAL A 182 16.50 -4.39 9.12
N LEU A 183 16.04 -3.12 9.12
CA LEU A 183 16.09 -2.21 7.97
C LEU A 183 17.53 -1.92 7.53
N VAL A 184 18.43 -1.62 8.47
CA VAL A 184 19.87 -1.39 8.16
C VAL A 184 20.48 -2.63 7.50
N ILE A 185 20.26 -3.82 8.07
CA ILE A 185 20.77 -5.07 7.50
C ILE A 185 20.17 -5.30 6.10
N GLY A 186 18.87 -5.05 5.93
CA GLY A 186 18.17 -5.17 4.64
C GLY A 186 18.73 -4.20 3.60
N HIS A 187 19.00 -2.96 3.99
CA HIS A 187 19.58 -1.94 3.12
C HIS A 187 21.00 -2.29 2.68
N LEU A 188 21.86 -2.71 3.60
CA LEU A 188 23.24 -3.10 3.30
C LEU A 188 23.33 -4.28 2.33
N ARG A 189 22.29 -5.13 2.30
CA ARG A 189 22.19 -6.28 1.37
C ARG A 189 21.34 -5.97 0.13
N ALA A 190 20.78 -4.77 0.02
CA ALA A 190 19.91 -4.40 -1.07
C ALA A 190 20.70 -4.24 -2.39
N PRO A 191 20.16 -4.71 -3.51
CA PRO A 191 20.73 -4.42 -4.81
C PRO A 191 20.59 -2.93 -5.12
N ARG A 192 21.54 -2.36 -5.86
CA ARG A 192 21.59 -0.92 -6.16
C ARG A 192 20.29 -0.36 -6.78
N TYR A 193 19.58 -1.16 -7.56
CA TYR A 193 18.32 -0.74 -8.18
C TYR A 193 17.17 -0.53 -7.18
N ALA A 194 17.25 -1.14 -6.00
CA ALA A 194 16.22 -1.03 -4.96
C ALA A 194 16.53 0.06 -3.91
N GLY A 195 17.68 0.75 -4.03
CA GLY A 195 18.08 1.79 -3.07
C GLY A 195 17.11 2.98 -3.04
N GLY A 196 16.63 3.41 -4.20
CA GLY A 196 15.62 4.50 -4.28
C GLY A 196 14.29 4.10 -3.65
N ASP A 197 13.84 2.85 -3.86
CA ASP A 197 12.61 2.32 -3.27
C ASP A 197 12.74 2.23 -1.74
N PHE A 198 13.93 1.86 -1.23
CA PHE A 198 14.21 1.82 0.20
C PHE A 198 14.02 3.20 0.85
N TRP A 199 14.67 4.24 0.31
CA TRP A 199 14.60 5.58 0.89
C TRP A 199 13.22 6.22 0.77
N LEU A 200 12.50 5.92 -0.31
CA LEU A 200 11.11 6.38 -0.45
C LEU A 200 10.24 5.79 0.66
N LEU A 201 10.30 4.47 0.88
CA LEU A 201 9.53 3.83 1.95
C LEU A 201 9.98 4.31 3.34
N ALA A 202 11.29 4.49 3.55
CA ALA A 202 11.81 5.02 4.81
C ALA A 202 11.24 6.41 5.12
N GLY A 203 11.21 7.30 4.12
CA GLY A 203 10.60 8.62 4.26
C GLY A 203 9.11 8.55 4.58
N LEU A 204 8.36 7.74 3.83
CA LEU A 204 6.91 7.61 4.02
C LEU A 204 6.55 7.03 5.41
N VAL A 205 7.26 5.98 5.85
CA VAL A 205 7.04 5.38 7.18
C VAL A 205 7.50 6.33 8.30
N ALA A 206 8.57 7.09 8.10
CA ALA A 206 8.98 8.12 9.07
C ALA A 206 7.92 9.21 9.23
N PHE A 207 7.30 9.65 8.13
CA PHE A 207 6.19 10.61 8.21
C PHE A 207 4.93 9.98 8.82
N LEU A 208 4.61 8.72 8.52
CA LEU A 208 3.53 8.01 9.19
C LEU A 208 3.74 7.99 10.71
N ALA A 209 4.94 7.61 11.18
CA ALA A 209 5.28 7.63 12.60
C ALA A 209 5.29 9.05 13.20
N MET A 210 5.61 10.08 12.40
CA MET A 210 5.52 11.47 12.86
C MET A 210 4.07 11.89 13.16
N PHE A 211 3.12 11.44 12.38
CA PHE A 211 1.70 11.74 12.62
C PHE A 211 1.12 10.83 13.71
N GLY A 212 1.25 9.51 13.61
CA GLY A 212 0.65 8.56 14.54
C GLY A 212 1.32 8.47 15.92
N VAL A 213 2.55 9.01 16.08
CA VAL A 213 3.19 9.06 17.39
C VAL A 213 3.54 10.49 17.76
N GLY A 214 4.11 11.26 16.84
CA GLY A 214 4.61 12.60 17.15
C GLY A 214 3.49 13.62 17.34
N VAL A 215 2.49 13.66 16.43
CA VAL A 215 1.36 14.58 16.52
C VAL A 215 0.40 14.14 17.63
N ASP A 216 0.16 12.82 17.78
CA ASP A 216 -0.60 12.24 18.89
C ASP A 216 -0.04 12.69 20.25
N GLN A 217 1.24 12.46 20.51
CA GLN A 217 1.86 12.88 21.78
C GLN A 217 1.85 14.40 21.96
N LEU A 218 2.00 15.16 20.87
CA LEU A 218 1.86 16.62 20.95
C LEU A 218 0.43 17.01 21.31
N HIS A 219 -0.58 16.32 20.75
CA HIS A 219 -1.98 16.53 21.06
C HIS A 219 -2.24 16.35 22.57
N VAL A 220 -1.83 15.22 23.14
CA VAL A 220 -1.96 14.92 24.59
C VAL A 220 -1.34 16.03 25.45
N ILE A 221 -0.13 16.51 25.11
CA ILE A 221 0.58 17.54 25.88
C ILE A 221 -0.13 18.90 25.80
N VAL A 222 -0.65 19.25 24.62
CA VAL A 222 -1.14 20.61 24.30
C VAL A 222 -2.62 20.76 24.59
N GLU A 223 -3.42 19.71 24.45
CA GLU A 223 -4.89 19.75 24.62
C GLU A 223 -5.37 20.47 25.89
N PRO A 224 -4.79 20.21 27.11
CA PRO A 224 -5.24 20.90 28.34
C PRO A 224 -4.98 22.41 28.34
N HIS A 225 -4.21 22.94 27.38
CA HIS A 225 -3.72 24.32 27.35
C HIS A 225 -4.29 25.14 26.19
N VAL A 226 -5.03 24.52 25.28
CA VAL A 226 -5.55 25.16 24.05
C VAL A 226 -7.08 25.21 24.02
N PRO A 227 -7.67 26.12 23.23
CA PRO A 227 -9.11 26.09 23.00
C PRO A 227 -9.58 24.79 22.34
N PRO A 228 -10.83 24.34 22.59
CA PRO A 228 -11.36 23.09 22.01
C PRO A 228 -11.18 22.98 20.49
N LEU A 229 -11.36 24.07 19.75
CA LEU A 229 -11.15 24.09 18.30
C LEU A 229 -9.72 23.74 17.88
N ALA A 230 -8.73 24.12 18.68
CA ALA A 230 -7.33 23.78 18.39
C ALA A 230 -7.04 22.29 18.68
N GLY A 231 -7.64 21.71 19.74
CA GLY A 231 -7.62 20.26 19.99
C GLY A 231 -8.22 19.49 18.81
N THR A 232 -9.45 19.86 18.40
CA THR A 232 -10.11 19.27 17.23
C THR A 232 -9.25 19.38 15.95
N ALA A 233 -8.56 20.50 15.75
CA ALA A 233 -7.69 20.68 14.59
C ALA A 233 -6.44 19.78 14.65
N LEU A 234 -5.89 19.53 15.85
CA LEU A 234 -4.78 18.60 16.04
C LEU A 234 -5.21 17.16 15.78
N ALA A 235 -6.35 16.72 16.33
CA ALA A 235 -6.93 15.42 16.07
C ALA A 235 -7.18 15.19 14.57
N LEU A 236 -7.75 16.18 13.88
CA LEU A 236 -7.96 16.09 12.42
C LEU A 236 -6.63 16.05 11.65
N LEU A 237 -5.61 16.79 12.09
CA LEU A 237 -4.27 16.75 11.48
C LEU A 237 -3.61 15.39 11.64
N GLU A 238 -3.69 14.79 12.82
CA GLU A 238 -3.21 13.46 13.16
C GLU A 238 -3.86 12.41 12.25
N THR A 239 -5.17 12.23 12.36
CA THR A 239 -5.95 11.25 11.60
C THR A 239 -5.78 11.41 10.08
N SER A 240 -5.82 12.66 9.57
CA SER A 240 -5.65 12.90 8.13
C SER A 240 -4.22 12.64 7.67
N GLY A 241 -3.22 12.98 8.50
CA GLY A 241 -1.82 12.72 8.22
C GLY A 241 -1.53 11.23 8.12
N GLU A 242 -1.99 10.44 9.07
CA GLU A 242 -1.85 8.98 9.06
C GLU A 242 -2.47 8.38 7.79
N LEU A 243 -3.75 8.65 7.52
CA LEU A 243 -4.43 8.11 6.35
C LEU A 243 -3.74 8.50 5.05
N VAL A 244 -3.25 9.73 4.92
CA VAL A 244 -2.51 10.21 3.75
C VAL A 244 -1.22 9.40 3.57
N PHE A 245 -0.42 9.20 4.63
CA PHE A 245 0.83 8.46 4.50
C PHE A 245 0.62 6.95 4.31
N MET A 246 -0.40 6.34 4.91
CA MET A 246 -0.80 4.97 4.59
C MET A 246 -1.17 4.83 3.11
N THR A 247 -1.92 5.81 2.56
CA THR A 247 -2.25 5.86 1.14
C THR A 247 -1.02 6.02 0.26
N LEU A 248 -0.11 6.91 0.60
CA LEU A 248 1.13 7.12 -0.16
C LEU A 248 2.02 5.87 -0.14
N ILE A 249 2.06 5.12 0.96
CA ILE A 249 2.78 3.85 1.06
C ILE A 249 2.20 2.83 0.07
N VAL A 250 0.88 2.60 0.08
CA VAL A 250 0.28 1.62 -0.84
C VAL A 250 0.44 2.03 -2.30
N LEU A 251 0.31 3.32 -2.62
CA LEU A 251 0.51 3.83 -3.98
C LEU A 251 1.97 3.70 -4.44
N ALA A 252 2.94 3.97 -3.55
CA ALA A 252 4.36 3.80 -3.83
C ALA A 252 4.71 2.33 -4.09
N VAL A 253 4.24 1.42 -3.23
CA VAL A 253 4.46 -0.02 -3.39
C VAL A 253 3.79 -0.56 -4.66
N HIS A 254 2.56 -0.12 -4.95
CA HIS A 254 1.89 -0.45 -6.19
C HIS A 254 2.67 0.04 -7.41
N GLN A 255 3.22 1.27 -7.37
CA GLN A 255 4.09 1.78 -8.44
C GLN A 255 5.35 0.93 -8.61
N MET A 256 5.95 0.47 -7.51
CA MET A 256 7.08 -0.45 -7.57
C MET A 256 6.68 -1.79 -8.21
N ALA A 257 5.49 -2.31 -7.91
CA ALA A 257 5.03 -3.60 -8.41
C ALA A 257 4.82 -3.61 -9.94
N ILE A 258 4.31 -2.53 -10.51
CA ILE A 258 4.03 -2.42 -11.95
C ILE A 258 5.24 -2.00 -12.79
N ARG A 259 6.35 -1.52 -12.19
CA ARG A 259 7.56 -1.19 -12.94
C ARG A 259 8.13 -2.44 -13.62
N PRO A 260 8.47 -2.36 -14.92
CA PRO A 260 9.09 -3.48 -15.62
C PRO A 260 10.40 -3.87 -14.94
N LYS A 261 10.68 -5.18 -14.89
CA LYS A 261 11.98 -5.68 -14.42
C LYS A 261 13.07 -5.09 -15.34
N MET A 262 14.00 -4.33 -14.78
CA MET A 262 15.17 -3.94 -15.56
C MET A 262 15.90 -5.21 -16.01
N PRO A 263 16.18 -5.37 -17.31
CA PRO A 263 17.01 -6.47 -17.76
C PRO A 263 18.36 -6.32 -17.06
N LEU A 264 18.82 -7.40 -16.42
CA LEU A 264 20.19 -7.47 -15.92
C LEU A 264 21.08 -7.07 -17.10
N ARG A 265 21.77 -5.94 -16.99
CA ARG A 265 22.75 -5.53 -17.97
C ARG A 265 23.70 -6.70 -18.12
N SER A 266 23.61 -7.43 -19.24
CA SER A 266 24.56 -8.48 -19.58
C SER A 266 25.94 -7.84 -19.44
N ALA A 267 26.77 -8.43 -18.59
CA ALA A 267 28.15 -7.96 -18.42
C ALA A 267 28.75 -7.79 -19.82
N PRO A 268 29.46 -6.66 -20.08
CA PRO A 268 30.09 -6.46 -21.37
C PRO A 268 30.92 -7.70 -21.67
N ARG A 269 30.56 -8.42 -22.74
CA ARG A 269 31.39 -9.52 -23.24
C ARG A 269 32.76 -8.91 -23.49
N HIS A 270 33.74 -9.31 -22.69
CA HIS A 270 35.10 -8.93 -22.91
C HIS A 270 35.47 -9.36 -24.35
N PRO A 271 35.81 -8.43 -25.26
CA PRO A 271 36.31 -8.75 -26.57
C PRO A 271 37.79 -9.12 -26.43
N GLY A 272 38.06 -10.27 -25.90
CA GLY A 272 39.44 -10.68 -25.63
C GLY A 272 39.58 -12.17 -25.55
N ASN A 273 39.54 -12.83 -26.71
CA ASN A 273 40.38 -13.99 -27.05
C ASN A 273 40.08 -14.50 -28.48
N LEU A 274 40.37 -13.62 -29.45
CA LEU A 274 40.62 -14.09 -30.82
C LEU A 274 42.07 -13.74 -31.16
N SER A 275 43.01 -14.46 -30.56
CA SER A 275 44.36 -14.56 -31.10
C SER A 275 45.13 -15.62 -30.31
N ARG A 276 45.13 -16.86 -30.78
CA ARG A 276 46.34 -17.67 -31.10
C ARG A 276 45.93 -19.11 -31.40
#